data_e8a23beaa98b33170c4f6a68e001500f
#
_entry.id   e8a23beaa98b33170c4f6a68e001500f
#
_cell.length_a   1.000
_cell.length_b   1.000
_cell.length_c   1.000
_cell.angle_alpha   90.00
_cell.angle_beta   90.00
_cell.angle_gamma   90.00
#
_symmetry.space_group_name_H-M   'P 1'
#
loop_
_entity.id
_entity.type
_entity.pdbx_description
1 polymer ?
#
loop_
_entity_poly.entity_id
_entity_poly.type
_entity_poly.pdbx_seq_one_letter_code
_entity_poly.pdbx_strand_id
1 'polypeptide(L)'
;MGKVATENTLQKGVDLLSIIARQNATFTDYKEVQDIVRKGLAQDVFNIGDQLVVPYTATNGTTYDMPFDVVDFRDVTIENGDVVPGMVLQSHYATLEAVQFDAPETTRPADDDYNGQIAQYGWGRWAKSGIRQWLNSAETAGHWWTSQNDYDEAPTQHTTVNGFMHGLPADFLAVLKPVKVETARDYRYPAGGASGTYVYDTTYDKFFLTSKEEEYTVVNEPNHREGLPFQYWIERLTPEALEKGEPLPQQNYASADNTHALTSHIRYALENHTSAQNCRLRSANRSYAGSTWFVSTAGSVLSNNAYNALRCAPACVIC
;
A
#
# COMPACT_ATOMS: atom_id res chain seq x y z
N MET A 1 -21.64 -7.32 -44.22
CA MET A 1 -20.80 -6.11 -44.18
C MET A 1 -19.80 -6.30 -43.01
N GLY A 2 -18.50 -6.43 -43.31
CA GLY A 2 -17.47 -6.48 -42.30
C GLY A 2 -17.35 -5.14 -41.59
N LYS A 3 -17.22 -5.14 -40.25
CA LYS A 3 -16.91 -3.91 -39.52
C LYS A 3 -15.52 -3.43 -39.92
N VAL A 4 -15.43 -2.20 -40.40
CA VAL A 4 -14.14 -1.56 -40.65
C VAL A 4 -13.55 -1.22 -39.29
N ALA A 5 -12.36 -1.72 -39.00
CA ALA A 5 -11.63 -1.33 -37.80
C ALA A 5 -11.34 0.17 -37.85
N THR A 6 -11.56 0.90 -36.77
CA THR A 6 -11.17 2.29 -36.66
C THR A 6 -9.63 2.39 -36.67
N GLU A 7 -9.08 3.54 -37.09
CA GLU A 7 -7.65 3.81 -37.07
C GLU A 7 -7.02 3.53 -35.69
N ASN A 8 -7.73 3.89 -34.63
CA ASN A 8 -7.34 3.61 -33.24
C ASN A 8 -7.26 2.08 -32.94
N THR A 9 -8.19 1.29 -33.49
CA THR A 9 -8.18 -0.16 -33.30
C THR A 9 -7.04 -0.81 -34.07
N LEU A 10 -6.72 -0.30 -35.27
CA LEU A 10 -5.57 -0.76 -36.05
C LEU A 10 -4.25 -0.39 -35.38
N GLN A 11 -4.14 0.84 -34.83
CA GLN A 11 -2.94 1.27 -34.08
C GLN A 11 -2.71 0.43 -32.85
N LYS A 12 -3.76 0.15 -32.05
CA LYS A 12 -3.65 -0.79 -30.91
C LYS A 12 -3.18 -2.18 -31.33
N GLY A 13 -3.67 -2.69 -32.45
CA GLY A 13 -3.24 -3.97 -33.00
C GLY A 13 -1.77 -3.97 -33.40
N VAL A 14 -1.28 -2.90 -34.01
CA VAL A 14 0.16 -2.75 -34.38
C VAL A 14 1.02 -2.62 -33.13
N ASP A 15 0.58 -1.84 -32.15
CA ASP A 15 1.28 -1.67 -30.87
C ASP A 15 1.38 -3.03 -30.14
N LEU A 16 0.28 -3.77 -30.05
CA LEU A 16 0.24 -5.09 -29.43
C LEU A 16 1.19 -6.09 -30.14
N LEU A 17 1.18 -6.13 -31.48
CA LEU A 17 2.10 -7.00 -32.24
C LEU A 17 3.57 -6.63 -32.02
N SER A 18 3.89 -5.34 -31.89
CA SER A 18 5.24 -4.88 -31.59
C SER A 18 5.69 -5.30 -30.18
N ILE A 19 4.76 -5.31 -29.21
CA ILE A 19 4.99 -5.75 -27.84
C ILE A 19 5.16 -7.26 -27.78
N ILE A 20 4.30 -8.04 -28.44
CA ILE A 20 4.41 -9.51 -28.54
C ILE A 20 5.75 -9.93 -29.18
N ALA A 21 6.21 -9.19 -30.19
CA ALA A 21 7.52 -9.43 -30.79
C ALA A 21 8.69 -9.19 -29.82
N ARG A 22 8.48 -8.41 -28.77
CA ARG A 22 9.45 -8.12 -27.71
C ARG A 22 9.30 -9.01 -26.46
N GLN A 23 8.28 -9.87 -26.37
CA GLN A 23 7.99 -10.73 -25.21
C GLN A 23 9.13 -11.65 -24.75
N ASN A 24 10.21 -11.76 -25.51
CA ASN A 24 11.46 -12.39 -25.08
C ASN A 24 12.49 -11.39 -24.53
N ALA A 25 12.14 -10.11 -24.47
CA ALA A 25 12.99 -9.08 -23.89
C ALA A 25 12.56 -8.82 -22.44
N THR A 26 13.47 -8.91 -21.52
CA THR A 26 13.28 -8.44 -20.13
C THR A 26 12.91 -6.96 -20.20
N PHE A 27 11.72 -6.57 -19.70
CA PHE A 27 11.35 -5.15 -19.59
C PHE A 27 12.27 -4.49 -18.56
N THR A 28 13.35 -3.86 -19.04
CA THR A 28 14.30 -3.12 -18.20
C THR A 28 14.05 -1.61 -18.24
N ASP A 29 13.14 -1.15 -19.11
CA ASP A 29 12.80 0.26 -19.29
C ASP A 29 11.42 0.54 -18.67
N TYR A 30 11.41 1.20 -17.50
CA TYR A 30 10.18 1.60 -16.81
C TYR A 30 9.32 2.55 -17.64
N LYS A 31 9.93 3.34 -18.53
CA LYS A 31 9.19 4.25 -19.41
C LYS A 31 8.39 3.48 -20.46
N GLU A 32 8.94 2.39 -20.99
CA GLU A 32 8.22 1.52 -21.92
C GLU A 32 7.01 0.86 -21.22
N VAL A 33 7.17 0.40 -19.99
CA VAL A 33 6.08 -0.13 -19.17
C VAL A 33 4.99 0.94 -18.97
N GLN A 34 5.37 2.16 -18.65
CA GLN A 34 4.43 3.27 -18.50
C GLN A 34 3.66 3.56 -19.80
N ASP A 35 4.34 3.55 -20.94
CA ASP A 35 3.70 3.81 -22.23
C ASP A 35 2.68 2.71 -22.59
N ILE A 36 2.94 1.46 -22.22
CA ILE A 36 1.99 0.34 -22.35
C ILE A 36 0.75 0.59 -21.47
N VAL A 37 0.97 0.94 -20.20
CA VAL A 37 -0.12 1.23 -19.25
C VAL A 37 -0.99 2.38 -19.75
N ARG A 38 -0.38 3.50 -20.17
CA ARG A 38 -1.10 4.69 -20.67
C ARG A 38 -1.93 4.43 -21.93
N LYS A 39 -1.53 3.47 -22.74
CA LYS A 39 -2.31 3.03 -23.91
C LYS A 39 -3.46 2.10 -23.54
N GLY A 40 -3.61 1.72 -22.27
CA GLY A 40 -4.60 0.76 -21.79
C GLY A 40 -4.34 -0.68 -22.25
N LEU A 41 -3.07 -1.02 -22.50
CA LEU A 41 -2.63 -2.33 -23.00
C LEU A 41 -1.99 -3.20 -21.90
N ALA A 42 -1.97 -2.74 -20.64
CA ALA A 42 -1.27 -3.43 -19.57
C ALA A 42 -1.76 -4.87 -19.38
N GLN A 43 -3.08 -5.09 -19.39
CA GLN A 43 -3.68 -6.42 -19.24
C GLN A 43 -3.44 -7.38 -20.42
N ASP A 44 -3.07 -6.84 -21.59
CA ASP A 44 -2.74 -7.63 -22.77
C ASP A 44 -1.27 -8.09 -22.75
N VAL A 45 -0.44 -7.46 -21.90
CA VAL A 45 1.01 -7.65 -21.85
C VAL A 45 1.49 -8.30 -20.57
N PHE A 46 0.90 -7.92 -19.45
CA PHE A 46 1.27 -8.38 -18.11
C PHE A 46 0.14 -9.21 -17.49
N ASN A 47 0.53 -10.16 -16.66
CA ASN A 47 -0.40 -10.97 -15.87
C ASN A 47 -0.36 -10.54 -14.40
N ILE A 48 -1.43 -10.82 -13.67
CA ILE A 48 -1.43 -10.72 -12.22
C ILE A 48 -0.35 -11.68 -11.67
N GLY A 49 0.51 -11.15 -10.80
CA GLY A 49 1.64 -11.87 -10.21
C GLY A 49 2.94 -11.80 -11.00
N ASP A 50 2.96 -11.21 -12.20
CA ASP A 50 4.22 -10.86 -12.87
C ASP A 50 5.03 -9.90 -12.00
N GLN A 51 6.35 -9.96 -12.09
CA GLN A 51 7.23 -9.18 -11.23
C GLN A 51 8.05 -8.16 -12.01
N LEU A 52 8.05 -6.92 -11.52
CA LEU A 52 8.98 -5.88 -11.91
C LEU A 52 10.06 -5.77 -10.83
N VAL A 53 11.30 -6.17 -11.17
CA VAL A 53 12.41 -6.11 -10.21
C VAL A 53 13.06 -4.73 -10.25
N VAL A 54 13.09 -4.07 -9.09
CA VAL A 54 13.63 -2.72 -8.91
C VAL A 54 14.80 -2.79 -7.93
N PRO A 55 16.00 -2.27 -8.27
CA PRO A 55 17.10 -2.19 -7.31
C PRO A 55 16.75 -1.20 -6.18
N TYR A 56 16.89 -1.63 -4.94
CA TYR A 56 16.71 -0.81 -3.75
C TYR A 56 18.00 -0.71 -2.97
N THR A 57 18.49 0.50 -2.77
CA THR A 57 19.71 0.77 -1.98
C THR A 57 19.33 1.20 -0.57
N ALA A 58 19.61 0.37 0.40
CA ALA A 58 19.38 0.64 1.82
C ALA A 58 20.23 1.79 2.36
N THR A 59 19.87 2.31 3.54
CA THR A 59 20.62 3.39 4.21
C THR A 59 22.11 3.05 4.45
N ASN A 60 22.43 1.78 4.62
CA ASN A 60 23.83 1.31 4.78
C ASN A 60 24.61 1.19 3.46
N GLY A 61 24.00 1.53 2.32
CA GLY A 61 24.59 1.47 0.98
C GLY A 61 24.52 0.10 0.30
N THR A 62 23.93 -0.92 0.94
CA THR A 62 23.72 -2.23 0.32
C THR A 62 22.54 -2.18 -0.63
N THR A 63 22.72 -2.68 -1.86
CA THR A 63 21.65 -2.77 -2.85
C THR A 63 21.04 -4.17 -2.87
N TYR A 64 19.72 -4.25 -2.94
CA TYR A 64 18.92 -5.45 -3.02
C TYR A 64 18.02 -5.41 -4.25
N ASP A 65 17.74 -6.55 -4.83
CA ASP A 65 16.68 -6.70 -5.82
C ASP A 65 15.33 -6.74 -5.10
N MET A 66 14.51 -5.70 -5.28
CA MET A 66 13.18 -5.59 -4.71
C MET A 66 12.13 -5.88 -5.80
N PRO A 67 11.57 -7.10 -5.87
CA PRO A 67 10.51 -7.39 -6.81
C PRO A 67 9.19 -6.77 -6.35
N PHE A 68 8.48 -6.18 -7.30
CA PHE A 68 7.11 -5.71 -7.15
C PHE A 68 6.20 -6.61 -7.96
N ASP A 69 5.23 -7.24 -7.32
CA ASP A 69 4.19 -8.02 -7.97
C ASP A 69 3.18 -7.09 -8.66
N VAL A 70 2.76 -7.40 -9.87
CA VAL A 70 1.58 -6.82 -10.48
C VAL A 70 0.36 -7.36 -9.74
N VAL A 71 -0.29 -6.50 -8.95
CA VAL A 71 -1.39 -6.93 -8.07
C VAL A 71 -2.77 -6.59 -8.62
N ASP A 72 -2.84 -5.60 -9.52
CA ASP A 72 -4.11 -5.23 -10.15
C ASP A 72 -3.92 -4.31 -11.36
N PHE A 73 -4.96 -4.23 -12.20
CA PHE A 73 -5.11 -3.27 -13.28
C PHE A 73 -6.42 -2.53 -13.08
N ARG A 74 -6.35 -1.22 -12.87
CA ARG A 74 -7.54 -0.39 -12.65
C ARG A 74 -7.31 1.06 -13.04
N ASP A 75 -8.38 1.76 -13.31
CA ASP A 75 -8.33 3.21 -13.41
C ASP A 75 -8.06 3.82 -12.04
N VAL A 76 -7.17 4.79 -11.99
CA VAL A 76 -6.78 5.53 -10.78
C VAL A 76 -6.97 7.02 -10.96
N THR A 77 -7.29 7.72 -9.88
CA THR A 77 -7.37 9.19 -9.88
C THR A 77 -6.02 9.75 -9.45
N ILE A 78 -5.42 10.59 -10.27
CA ILE A 78 -4.17 11.30 -9.95
C ILE A 78 -4.47 12.68 -9.32
N GLU A 79 -3.44 13.33 -8.79
CA GLU A 79 -3.57 14.54 -7.95
C GLU A 79 -4.32 15.71 -8.62
N ASN A 80 -4.24 15.86 -9.93
CA ASN A 80 -4.98 16.88 -10.67
C ASN A 80 -6.47 16.53 -10.91
N GLY A 81 -6.92 15.37 -10.46
CA GLY A 81 -8.29 14.89 -10.60
C GLY A 81 -8.56 14.04 -11.84
N ASP A 82 -7.60 13.87 -12.73
CA ASP A 82 -7.76 13.02 -13.92
C ASP A 82 -7.84 11.55 -13.50
N VAL A 83 -8.66 10.79 -14.22
CA VAL A 83 -8.76 9.34 -14.12
C VAL A 83 -8.00 8.71 -15.27
N VAL A 84 -7.01 7.90 -14.95
CA VAL A 84 -6.09 7.31 -15.93
C VAL A 84 -5.93 5.81 -15.71
N PRO A 85 -5.61 5.02 -16.76
CA PRO A 85 -5.24 3.62 -16.58
C PRO A 85 -4.04 3.48 -15.67
N GLY A 86 -4.09 2.50 -14.76
CA GLY A 86 -3.01 2.21 -13.82
C GLY A 86 -2.71 0.72 -13.73
N MET A 87 -1.44 0.39 -13.57
CA MET A 87 -0.94 -0.91 -13.17
C MET A 87 -0.47 -0.80 -11.73
N VAL A 88 -1.17 -1.48 -10.82
CA VAL A 88 -0.86 -1.45 -9.39
C VAL A 88 0.21 -2.49 -9.09
N LEU A 89 1.26 -2.04 -8.45
CA LEU A 89 2.39 -2.84 -8.01
C LEU A 89 2.43 -2.89 -6.48
N GLN A 90 2.80 -4.03 -5.91
CA GLN A 90 3.06 -4.16 -4.47
C GLN A 90 4.38 -4.89 -4.25
N SER A 91 5.22 -4.40 -3.33
CA SER A 91 6.45 -5.11 -2.97
C SER A 91 6.17 -6.55 -2.58
N HIS A 92 6.88 -7.50 -3.21
CA HIS A 92 6.76 -8.92 -2.93
C HIS A 92 7.23 -9.25 -1.50
N TYR A 93 8.30 -8.61 -1.08
CA TYR A 93 8.88 -8.77 0.24
C TYR A 93 8.56 -7.59 1.16
N ALA A 94 8.66 -7.83 2.45
CA ALA A 94 8.64 -6.77 3.45
C ALA A 94 9.92 -5.93 3.36
N THR A 95 9.79 -4.61 3.55
CA THR A 95 10.91 -3.66 3.56
C THR A 95 12.03 -4.09 4.51
N LEU A 96 13.24 -3.61 4.27
CA LEU A 96 14.39 -3.83 5.18
C LEU A 96 14.15 -3.15 6.52
N GLU A 97 13.71 -1.91 6.47
CA GLU A 97 13.47 -1.06 7.62
C GLU A 97 12.11 -1.38 8.24
N ALA A 98 12.08 -1.49 9.57
CA ALA A 98 10.86 -1.44 10.35
C ALA A 98 10.69 0.01 10.84
N VAL A 99 9.60 0.66 10.46
CA VAL A 99 9.31 2.05 10.81
C VAL A 99 8.03 2.12 11.64
N GLN A 100 8.02 3.02 12.63
CA GLN A 100 6.79 3.33 13.36
C GLN A 100 5.75 3.85 12.38
N PHE A 101 4.50 3.38 12.51
CA PHE A 101 3.40 3.97 11.75
C PHE A 101 3.29 5.45 12.11
N ASP A 102 3.32 5.71 13.42
CA ASP A 102 3.37 7.05 13.96
C ASP A 102 4.01 7.02 15.37
N ALA A 103 4.69 8.09 15.76
CA ALA A 103 5.25 8.19 17.09
C ALA A 103 4.18 8.56 18.15
N PRO A 104 4.39 8.24 19.44
CA PRO A 104 3.57 8.80 20.50
C PRO A 104 3.66 10.33 20.50
N GLU A 105 2.52 11.00 20.58
CA GLU A 105 2.48 12.45 20.59
C GLU A 105 2.67 13.01 22.01
N THR A 106 3.07 14.28 22.12
CA THR A 106 3.05 14.98 23.40
C THR A 106 1.62 15.15 23.94
N THR A 107 1.47 15.36 25.25
CA THR A 107 0.18 15.45 25.90
C THR A 107 -0.65 16.60 25.33
N ARG A 108 -1.83 16.29 24.80
CA ARG A 108 -2.79 17.25 24.29
C ARG A 108 -3.69 17.81 25.38
N PRO A 109 -4.30 19.01 25.20
CA PRO A 109 -5.36 19.50 26.07
C PRO A 109 -6.53 18.50 26.17
N ALA A 110 -7.19 18.47 27.33
CA ALA A 110 -8.24 17.51 27.63
C ALA A 110 -9.51 17.66 26.77
N ASP A 111 -9.70 18.82 26.16
CA ASP A 111 -10.82 19.20 25.30
C ASP A 111 -10.54 18.96 23.79
N ASP A 112 -9.35 18.49 23.44
CA ASP A 112 -9.06 18.03 22.10
C ASP A 112 -9.82 16.69 21.86
N ASP A 113 -10.36 16.46 20.66
CA ASP A 113 -11.13 15.26 20.22
C ASP A 113 -10.38 13.92 20.39
N TYR A 114 -9.33 13.98 21.12
CA TYR A 114 -8.34 12.96 21.38
C TYR A 114 -8.51 12.29 22.72
N ASN A 115 -8.71 11.01 22.73
CA ASN A 115 -8.47 10.27 23.96
C ASN A 115 -6.96 10.02 24.11
N GLY A 116 -6.47 9.97 25.35
CA GLY A 116 -5.05 9.82 25.69
C GLY A 116 -4.32 8.60 25.09
N GLN A 117 -4.96 7.82 24.20
CA GLN A 117 -4.37 6.69 23.50
C GLN A 117 -3.33 7.14 22.48
N ILE A 118 -3.54 8.28 21.81
CA ILE A 118 -2.63 8.77 20.77
C ILE A 118 -1.35 9.30 21.39
N ALA A 119 -1.46 10.02 22.50
CA ALA A 119 -0.29 10.47 23.24
C ALA A 119 0.58 9.31 23.75
N GLN A 120 -0.02 8.14 23.99
CA GLN A 120 0.69 6.97 24.52
C GLN A 120 1.17 6.00 23.42
N TYR A 121 0.44 5.90 22.30
CA TYR A 121 0.60 4.81 21.34
C TYR A 121 0.80 5.26 19.89
N GLY A 122 0.91 6.57 19.63
CA GLY A 122 0.91 7.15 18.29
C GLY A 122 -0.48 7.16 17.65
N TRP A 123 -0.62 7.76 16.47
CA TRP A 123 -1.89 7.87 15.78
C TRP A 123 -2.05 6.87 14.65
N GLY A 124 -3.13 6.09 14.67
CA GLY A 124 -3.48 5.14 13.61
C GLY A 124 -4.05 5.78 12.33
N ARG A 125 -3.84 7.07 12.08
CA ARG A 125 -4.39 7.84 10.96
C ARG A 125 -3.39 7.97 9.81
N TRP A 126 -3.64 7.28 8.70
CA TRP A 126 -2.74 7.27 7.54
C TRP A 126 -2.34 8.67 7.06
N ALA A 127 -3.32 9.57 6.87
CA ALA A 127 -3.07 10.90 6.33
C ALA A 127 -2.09 11.75 7.17
N LYS A 128 -1.88 11.39 8.43
CA LYS A 128 -1.04 12.12 9.40
C LYS A 128 0.18 11.31 9.86
N SER A 129 0.33 10.08 9.38
CA SER A 129 1.33 9.15 9.90
C SER A 129 2.76 9.45 9.43
N GLY A 130 3.71 9.19 10.33
CA GLY A 130 5.14 9.26 10.02
C GLY A 130 5.56 8.27 8.94
N ILE A 131 4.98 7.05 8.92
CA ILE A 131 5.31 6.04 7.88
C ILE A 131 4.90 6.50 6.48
N ARG A 132 3.80 7.25 6.33
CA ARG A 132 3.40 7.83 5.04
C ARG A 132 4.43 8.84 4.55
N GLN A 133 4.94 9.70 5.44
CA GLN A 133 5.99 10.65 5.11
C GLN A 133 7.28 9.92 4.70
N TRP A 134 7.65 8.88 5.44
CA TRP A 134 8.81 8.04 5.11
C TRP A 134 8.70 7.40 3.74
N LEU A 135 7.56 6.79 3.43
CA LEU A 135 7.33 6.12 2.15
C LEU A 135 7.37 7.07 0.95
N ASN A 136 6.95 8.33 1.14
CA ASN A 136 6.87 9.33 0.07
C ASN A 136 8.02 10.34 0.07
N SER A 137 9.14 10.02 0.72
CA SER A 137 10.29 10.90 0.78
C SER A 137 11.55 10.29 0.14
N ALA A 138 12.24 11.11 -0.66
CA ALA A 138 13.58 10.83 -1.18
C ALA A 138 14.70 11.47 -0.34
N GLU A 139 14.37 12.04 0.79
CA GLU A 139 15.30 12.71 1.68
C GLU A 139 16.16 11.73 2.48
N THR A 140 17.32 12.18 2.93
CA THR A 140 18.19 11.42 3.84
C THR A 140 17.64 11.36 5.26
N ALA A 141 18.23 10.51 6.09
CA ALA A 141 17.96 10.43 7.52
C ALA A 141 18.03 11.82 8.18
N GLY A 142 17.04 12.11 9.01
CA GLY A 142 16.88 13.41 9.67
C GLY A 142 16.09 14.45 8.87
N HIS A 143 15.67 14.16 7.63
CA HIS A 143 15.04 15.15 6.76
C HIS A 143 13.70 14.70 6.14
N TRP A 144 13.28 13.46 6.32
CA TRP A 144 12.07 12.93 5.66
C TRP A 144 10.76 13.13 6.43
N TRP A 145 10.81 13.61 7.66
CA TRP A 145 9.65 13.85 8.49
C TRP A 145 9.52 15.34 8.86
N THR A 146 8.28 15.82 8.92
CA THR A 146 7.91 17.15 9.42
C THR A 146 6.66 17.04 10.28
N SER A 147 6.63 17.77 11.39
CA SER A 147 5.48 17.82 12.29
C SER A 147 4.21 18.25 11.54
N GLN A 148 3.12 17.52 11.78
CA GLN A 148 1.80 17.79 11.19
C GLN A 148 0.90 18.62 12.12
N ASN A 149 1.32 18.82 13.37
CA ASN A 149 0.66 19.64 14.40
C ASN A 149 1.64 19.93 15.55
N ASP A 150 1.21 20.73 16.56
CA ASP A 150 2.07 21.15 17.67
C ASP A 150 2.43 20.03 18.67
N TYR A 151 1.79 18.87 18.57
CA TYR A 151 1.98 17.73 19.48
C TYR A 151 2.72 16.56 18.85
N ASP A 152 2.91 16.63 17.54
CA ASP A 152 3.46 15.56 16.71
C ASP A 152 4.96 15.37 16.98
N GLU A 153 5.38 14.11 17.11
CA GLU A 153 6.74 13.72 17.38
C GLU A 153 7.30 12.86 16.25
N ALA A 154 8.60 13.00 16.02
CA ALA A 154 9.25 12.23 14.96
C ALA A 154 9.32 10.74 15.32
N PRO A 155 9.04 9.83 14.35
CA PRO A 155 9.37 8.43 14.51
C PRO A 155 10.85 8.23 14.88
N THR A 156 11.14 7.27 15.77
CA THR A 156 12.53 7.04 16.23
C THR A 156 13.48 6.70 15.10
N GLN A 157 12.98 6.18 13.98
CA GLN A 157 13.75 5.87 12.78
C GLN A 157 14.10 7.10 11.94
N HIS A 158 13.48 8.25 12.21
CA HIS A 158 13.69 9.46 11.41
C HIS A 158 15.16 9.83 11.25
N THR A 159 15.95 9.74 12.32
CA THR A 159 17.36 10.12 12.30
C THR A 159 18.30 9.00 11.86
N THR A 160 17.82 7.79 11.65
CA THR A 160 18.67 6.61 11.41
C THR A 160 18.47 5.95 10.05
N VAL A 161 17.33 6.17 9.40
CA VAL A 161 17.04 5.62 8.07
C VAL A 161 16.70 6.72 7.08
N ASN A 162 17.08 6.54 5.82
CA ASN A 162 16.66 7.42 4.71
C ASN A 162 15.18 7.23 4.40
N GLY A 163 14.54 8.22 3.79
CA GLY A 163 13.21 8.05 3.21
C GLY A 163 13.20 6.91 2.19
N PHE A 164 12.07 6.21 2.06
CA PHE A 164 11.98 5.00 1.24
C PHE A 164 12.33 5.27 -0.24
N MET A 165 11.84 6.37 -0.81
CA MET A 165 12.14 6.72 -2.20
C MET A 165 13.62 7.06 -2.44
N HIS A 166 14.39 7.40 -1.40
CA HIS A 166 15.83 7.66 -1.52
C HIS A 166 16.59 6.43 -2.04
N GLY A 167 16.15 5.23 -1.69
CA GLY A 167 16.77 3.97 -2.11
C GLY A 167 16.40 3.51 -3.53
N LEU A 168 15.44 4.15 -4.20
CA LEU A 168 14.89 3.71 -5.46
C LEU A 168 15.46 4.50 -6.66
N PRO A 169 15.59 3.88 -7.85
CA PRO A 169 16.08 4.54 -9.06
C PRO A 169 15.19 5.72 -9.48
N ALA A 170 15.80 6.79 -9.95
CA ALA A 170 15.09 7.99 -10.37
C ALA A 170 14.16 7.76 -11.58
N ASP A 171 14.53 6.90 -12.51
CA ASP A 171 13.73 6.51 -13.67
C ASP A 171 12.48 5.70 -13.28
N PHE A 172 12.60 4.81 -12.27
CA PHE A 172 11.43 4.15 -11.68
C PHE A 172 10.50 5.17 -11.01
N LEU A 173 11.04 6.06 -10.18
CA LEU A 173 10.26 7.10 -9.51
C LEU A 173 9.58 8.08 -10.49
N ALA A 174 10.14 8.28 -11.68
CA ALA A 174 9.60 9.17 -12.70
C ALA A 174 8.33 8.64 -13.36
N VAL A 175 8.14 7.31 -13.42
CA VAL A 175 6.94 6.69 -14.00
C VAL A 175 5.78 6.53 -13.00
N LEU A 176 6.05 6.74 -11.71
CA LEU A 176 5.03 6.74 -10.67
C LEU A 176 4.36 8.11 -10.54
N LYS A 177 3.05 8.13 -10.36
CA LYS A 177 2.29 9.34 -10.04
C LYS A 177 1.68 9.23 -8.64
N PRO A 178 1.54 10.36 -7.91
CA PRO A 178 0.70 10.37 -6.73
C PRO A 178 -0.74 10.02 -7.12
N VAL A 179 -1.26 8.93 -6.55
CA VAL A 179 -2.63 8.47 -6.79
C VAL A 179 -3.49 8.70 -5.56
N LYS A 180 -4.79 8.88 -5.77
CA LYS A 180 -5.78 9.05 -4.71
C LYS A 180 -5.82 7.79 -3.84
N VAL A 181 -5.61 7.98 -2.54
CA VAL A 181 -5.75 6.96 -1.50
C VAL A 181 -6.78 7.45 -0.49
N GLU A 182 -7.83 6.68 -0.29
CA GLU A 182 -8.82 6.95 0.77
C GLU A 182 -8.60 5.99 1.92
N THR A 183 -8.61 6.51 3.16
CA THR A 183 -8.41 5.72 4.37
C THR A 183 -9.36 6.20 5.45
N ALA A 184 -10.06 5.27 6.09
CA ALA A 184 -10.93 5.58 7.20
C ALA A 184 -10.11 6.09 8.38
N ARG A 185 -10.63 7.11 9.05
CA ARG A 185 -10.17 7.50 10.38
C ARG A 185 -10.66 6.48 11.41
N ASP A 186 -10.11 6.52 12.62
CA ASP A 186 -10.71 5.78 13.72
C ASP A 186 -12.17 6.23 13.97
N TYR A 187 -12.99 5.38 14.59
CA TYR A 187 -14.43 5.61 14.73
C TYR A 187 -14.79 6.78 15.67
N ARG A 188 -13.83 7.27 16.44
CA ARG A 188 -14.05 8.34 17.44
C ARG A 188 -13.92 9.73 16.85
N TYR A 189 -13.68 9.83 15.57
CA TYR A 189 -13.57 11.11 14.90
C TYR A 189 -14.77 11.32 13.94
N PRO A 190 -15.60 12.37 14.15
CA PRO A 190 -15.61 13.29 15.30
C PRO A 190 -16.07 12.60 16.59
N ALA A 191 -15.63 13.11 17.75
CA ALA A 191 -16.02 12.61 19.06
C ALA A 191 -17.55 12.44 19.17
N GLY A 192 -17.99 11.22 19.53
CA GLY A 192 -19.41 10.90 19.62
C GLY A 192 -20.10 10.53 18.31
N GLY A 193 -19.36 10.28 17.25
CA GLY A 193 -19.91 9.78 15.98
C GLY A 193 -20.75 8.51 16.20
N ALA A 194 -21.97 8.49 15.67
CA ALA A 194 -22.84 7.32 15.75
C ALA A 194 -22.13 6.11 15.15
N SER A 195 -22.27 4.95 15.79
CA SER A 195 -21.83 3.67 15.25
C SER A 195 -22.27 3.53 13.78
N GLY A 196 -21.32 3.40 12.86
CA GLY A 196 -21.60 3.24 11.44
C GLY A 196 -21.31 4.47 10.55
N THR A 197 -20.97 5.64 11.13
CA THR A 197 -20.55 6.79 10.33
C THR A 197 -19.03 6.87 10.31
N TYR A 198 -18.40 6.50 9.20
CA TYR A 198 -16.97 6.61 9.03
C TYR A 198 -16.60 7.89 8.29
N VAL A 199 -15.58 8.58 8.79
CA VAL A 199 -14.95 9.71 8.10
C VAL A 199 -13.71 9.20 7.41
N TYR A 200 -13.51 9.61 6.17
CA TYR A 200 -12.37 9.22 5.37
C TYR A 200 -11.47 10.40 5.08
N ASP A 201 -10.17 10.16 5.17
CA ASP A 201 -9.16 11.06 4.62
C ASP A 201 -8.86 10.67 3.18
N THR A 202 -8.59 11.69 2.37
CA THR A 202 -8.04 11.52 1.04
C THR A 202 -6.62 12.04 1.02
N THR A 203 -5.70 11.20 0.55
CA THR A 203 -4.31 11.59 0.27
C THR A 203 -3.97 11.29 -1.18
N TYR A 204 -2.85 11.85 -1.65
CA TYR A 204 -2.25 11.52 -2.92
C TYR A 204 -0.83 11.04 -2.65
N ASP A 205 -0.55 9.79 -2.98
CA ASP A 205 0.69 9.12 -2.58
C ASP A 205 1.31 8.39 -3.78
N LYS A 206 2.64 8.50 -3.95
CA LYS A 206 3.38 7.63 -4.89
C LYS A 206 3.50 6.23 -4.34
N PHE A 207 3.78 6.12 -3.03
CA PHE A 207 3.81 4.86 -2.30
C PHE A 207 2.80 4.90 -1.17
N PHE A 208 2.06 3.82 -1.03
CA PHE A 208 1.08 3.66 0.04
C PHE A 208 1.11 2.23 0.59
N LEU A 209 0.64 2.05 1.81
CA LEU A 209 0.36 0.72 2.34
C LEU A 209 -1.00 0.26 1.83
N THR A 210 -1.15 -1.03 1.62
CA THR A 210 -2.44 -1.63 1.30
C THR A 210 -3.40 -1.53 2.48
N SER A 211 -4.69 -1.47 2.18
CA SER A 211 -5.75 -1.56 3.18
C SER A 211 -6.16 -3.01 3.42
N LYS A 212 -6.95 -3.23 4.47
CA LYS A 212 -7.60 -4.53 4.71
C LYS A 212 -8.50 -4.95 3.55
N GLU A 213 -9.18 -4.00 2.88
CA GLU A 213 -10.03 -4.30 1.73
C GLU A 213 -9.21 -4.69 0.51
N GLU A 214 -8.16 -3.94 0.20
CA GLU A 214 -7.27 -4.23 -0.93
C GLU A 214 -6.59 -5.59 -0.79
N GLU A 215 -6.23 -6.01 0.43
CA GLU A 215 -5.70 -7.35 0.70
C GLU A 215 -6.77 -8.41 0.90
N TYR A 216 -8.01 -8.15 0.51
CA TYR A 216 -9.13 -9.10 0.54
C TYR A 216 -9.38 -9.75 1.91
N THR A 217 -9.09 -9.04 2.99
CA THR A 217 -9.31 -9.55 4.36
C THR A 217 -10.64 -9.16 4.94
N VAL A 218 -11.31 -8.19 4.32
CA VAL A 218 -12.61 -7.65 4.70
C VAL A 218 -13.44 -7.36 3.46
N VAL A 219 -14.72 -7.76 3.49
CA VAL A 219 -15.75 -7.30 2.56
C VAL A 219 -16.84 -6.65 3.39
N ASN A 220 -17.45 -5.60 2.87
CA ASN A 220 -18.56 -4.82 3.42
C ASN A 220 -18.18 -3.59 4.23
N GLU A 221 -17.09 -2.93 3.89
CA GLU A 221 -17.06 -1.51 4.17
C GLU A 221 -18.18 -0.83 3.38
N PRO A 222 -18.98 0.03 4.03
CA PRO A 222 -19.95 0.82 3.30
C PRO A 222 -19.22 1.58 2.18
N ASN A 223 -19.51 1.18 0.93
CA ASN A 223 -18.98 1.78 -0.30
C ASN A 223 -17.52 1.47 -0.65
N HIS A 224 -16.86 0.48 -0.08
CA HIS A 224 -15.47 0.08 -0.39
C HIS A 224 -14.51 1.26 -0.52
N ARG A 225 -14.56 2.19 0.44
CA ARG A 225 -13.84 3.45 0.32
C ARG A 225 -12.35 3.35 0.60
N GLU A 226 -11.88 2.29 1.26
CA GLU A 226 -10.45 2.03 1.41
C GLU A 226 -9.86 1.28 0.20
N GLY A 227 -10.61 1.08 -0.84
CA GLY A 227 -10.23 0.41 -2.09
C GLY A 227 -11.04 -0.86 -2.34
N LEU A 228 -11.01 -1.34 -3.57
CA LEU A 228 -11.51 -2.66 -3.93
C LEU A 228 -10.40 -3.69 -3.73
N PRO A 229 -10.73 -4.95 -3.41
CA PRO A 229 -9.73 -6.01 -3.35
C PRO A 229 -8.89 -6.07 -4.62
N PHE A 230 -7.59 -6.25 -4.47
CA PHE A 230 -6.71 -6.50 -5.60
C PHE A 230 -6.90 -7.93 -6.11
N GLN A 231 -6.89 -8.09 -7.43
CA GLN A 231 -7.10 -9.39 -8.08
C GLN A 231 -6.08 -10.44 -7.61
N TYR A 232 -4.85 -10.04 -7.38
CA TYR A 232 -3.77 -10.87 -6.83
C TYR A 232 -4.18 -11.57 -5.53
N TRP A 233 -4.81 -10.84 -4.60
CA TRP A 233 -5.22 -11.40 -3.32
C TRP A 233 -6.45 -12.28 -3.45
N ILE A 234 -7.40 -11.92 -4.32
CA ILE A 234 -8.58 -12.76 -4.60
C ILE A 234 -8.13 -14.13 -5.11
N GLU A 235 -7.20 -14.17 -6.06
CA GLU A 235 -6.71 -15.39 -6.69
C GLU A 235 -5.90 -16.28 -5.74
N ARG A 236 -5.18 -15.70 -4.80
CA ARG A 236 -4.32 -16.45 -3.86
C ARG A 236 -5.04 -16.92 -2.61
N LEU A 237 -5.88 -16.05 -2.04
CA LEU A 237 -6.50 -16.34 -0.74
C LEU A 237 -7.75 -17.20 -0.87
N THR A 238 -8.53 -17.04 -1.94
CA THR A 238 -9.77 -17.79 -2.11
C THR A 238 -9.55 -19.32 -2.14
N PRO A 239 -8.60 -19.86 -2.91
CA PRO A 239 -8.34 -21.30 -2.89
C PRO A 239 -7.87 -21.80 -1.53
N GLU A 240 -6.97 -21.07 -0.86
CA GLU A 240 -6.47 -21.45 0.46
C GLU A 240 -7.57 -21.44 1.53
N ALA A 241 -8.44 -20.42 1.52
CA ALA A 241 -9.56 -20.33 2.44
C ALA A 241 -10.57 -21.47 2.23
N LEU A 242 -10.89 -21.80 0.98
CA LEU A 242 -11.78 -22.93 0.67
C LEU A 242 -11.20 -24.26 1.14
N GLU A 243 -9.88 -24.48 0.96
CA GLU A 243 -9.20 -25.68 1.43
C GLU A 243 -9.23 -25.81 2.95
N LYS A 244 -9.05 -24.71 3.67
CA LYS A 244 -9.06 -24.66 5.13
C LYS A 244 -10.47 -24.58 5.74
N GLY A 245 -11.50 -24.38 4.93
CA GLY A 245 -12.87 -24.14 5.42
C GLY A 245 -13.02 -22.78 6.12
N GLU A 246 -12.17 -21.82 5.82
CA GLU A 246 -12.15 -20.51 6.44
C GLU A 246 -13.04 -19.51 5.67
N PRO A 247 -13.78 -18.65 6.37
CA PRO A 247 -14.57 -17.62 5.71
C PRO A 247 -13.67 -16.52 5.13
N LEU A 248 -13.78 -16.29 3.83
CA LEU A 248 -13.27 -15.11 3.16
C LEU A 248 -14.39 -14.42 2.38
N PRO A 249 -14.37 -13.13 2.38
CA PRO A 249 -13.71 -12.19 3.29
C PRO A 249 -14.48 -12.04 4.61
N GLN A 250 -13.77 -11.64 5.66
CA GLN A 250 -14.43 -11.45 6.96
C GLN A 250 -15.27 -10.18 7.00
N GLN A 251 -16.45 -10.26 7.61
CA GLN A 251 -17.42 -9.17 7.61
C GLN A 251 -17.18 -8.10 8.69
N ASN A 252 -16.13 -8.20 9.52
CA ASN A 252 -16.00 -7.31 10.67
C ASN A 252 -14.68 -6.56 10.72
N TYR A 253 -14.73 -5.27 10.41
CA TYR A 253 -13.59 -4.36 10.50
C TYR A 253 -13.16 -4.03 11.93
N ALA A 254 -14.06 -4.21 12.89
CA ALA A 254 -13.85 -3.77 14.28
C ALA A 254 -13.33 -4.88 15.18
N SER A 255 -13.40 -6.15 14.79
CA SER A 255 -12.97 -7.22 15.68
C SER A 255 -11.51 -7.61 15.41
N ALA A 256 -10.74 -7.67 16.49
CA ALA A 256 -9.41 -8.27 16.50
C ALA A 256 -9.43 -9.80 16.38
N ASP A 257 -10.61 -10.38 16.20
CA ASP A 257 -10.80 -11.82 16.19
C ASP A 257 -10.56 -12.41 14.80
N ASN A 258 -9.34 -12.18 14.31
CA ASN A 258 -8.85 -12.81 13.10
C ASN A 258 -7.99 -14.03 13.49
N THR A 259 -8.66 -15.07 13.93
CA THR A 259 -8.01 -16.36 14.19
C THR A 259 -7.68 -17.12 12.91
N HIS A 260 -8.16 -16.62 11.75
CA HIS A 260 -7.99 -17.26 10.45
C HIS A 260 -6.67 -16.84 9.83
N ALA A 261 -5.69 -17.72 9.91
CA ALA A 261 -4.37 -17.49 9.33
C ALA A 261 -4.29 -18.05 7.92
N LEU A 262 -4.03 -17.18 6.93
CA LEU A 262 -3.82 -17.56 5.54
C LEU A 262 -2.33 -17.39 5.18
N THR A 263 -1.68 -18.49 4.87
CA THR A 263 -0.22 -18.50 4.62
C THR A 263 0.15 -17.70 3.38
N SER A 264 -0.75 -17.58 2.40
CA SER A 264 -0.57 -16.74 1.22
C SER A 264 -0.42 -15.26 1.55
N HIS A 265 -0.87 -14.79 2.73
CA HIS A 265 -0.66 -13.43 3.22
C HIS A 265 0.73 -13.16 3.79
N ILE A 266 1.49 -14.20 4.14
CA ILE A 266 2.79 -14.02 4.81
C ILE A 266 3.76 -13.31 3.87
N ARG A 267 4.37 -12.23 4.36
CA ARG A 267 5.47 -11.54 3.71
C ARG A 267 6.80 -11.91 4.36
N TYR A 268 7.78 -12.18 3.54
CA TYR A 268 9.13 -12.51 3.99
C TYR A 268 10.05 -11.29 3.88
N ALA A 269 11.12 -11.32 4.63
CA ALA A 269 12.11 -10.23 4.65
C ALA A 269 12.86 -10.12 3.31
N LEU A 270 13.06 -8.89 2.81
CA LEU A 270 13.76 -8.62 1.56
C LEU A 270 15.20 -9.15 1.57
N GLU A 271 15.88 -9.09 2.72
CA GLU A 271 17.29 -9.44 2.83
C GLU A 271 17.60 -10.94 2.79
N ASN A 272 16.61 -11.81 3.03
CA ASN A 272 16.86 -13.25 3.10
C ASN A 272 15.76 -14.13 2.50
N HIS A 273 14.61 -13.57 2.17
CA HIS A 273 13.47 -14.25 1.53
C HIS A 273 12.85 -15.43 2.32
N THR A 274 13.24 -15.60 3.58
CA THR A 274 12.83 -16.76 4.41
C THR A 274 12.28 -16.40 5.77
N SER A 275 12.66 -15.24 6.31
CA SER A 275 12.17 -14.79 7.61
C SER A 275 10.82 -14.10 7.46
N ALA A 276 9.75 -14.75 7.91
CA ALA A 276 8.42 -14.16 7.92
C ALA A 276 8.38 -12.87 8.76
N GLN A 277 7.68 -11.84 8.27
CA GLN A 277 7.62 -10.51 8.88
C GLN A 277 6.18 -10.10 9.20
N ASN A 278 6.04 -9.31 10.26
CA ASN A 278 4.81 -8.57 10.49
C ASN A 278 4.77 -7.37 9.52
N CYS A 279 3.75 -7.35 8.66
CA CYS A 279 3.60 -6.32 7.64
C CYS A 279 2.45 -5.37 7.95
N ARG A 280 2.76 -4.09 8.13
CA ARG A 280 1.81 -3.03 8.45
C ARG A 280 0.88 -2.74 7.27
N LEU A 281 -0.42 -2.55 7.55
CA LEU A 281 -1.45 -2.03 6.64
C LEU A 281 -1.77 -0.57 6.98
N ARG A 282 -2.40 0.18 6.04
CA ARG A 282 -2.80 1.57 6.33
C ARG A 282 -4.11 1.69 7.10
N SER A 283 -4.95 0.65 7.09
CA SER A 283 -6.25 0.69 7.76
C SER A 283 -6.11 0.93 9.26
N ALA A 284 -6.80 1.95 9.77
CA ALA A 284 -6.89 2.22 11.20
C ALA A 284 -7.68 1.13 11.93
N ASN A 285 -7.31 0.83 13.16
CA ASN A 285 -8.21 0.10 14.04
C ASN A 285 -9.31 1.06 14.52
N ARG A 286 -10.52 0.85 14.02
CA ARG A 286 -11.65 1.75 14.27
C ARG A 286 -12.14 1.77 15.71
N SER A 287 -11.75 0.79 16.51
CA SER A 287 -12.06 0.73 17.95
C SER A 287 -10.99 1.37 18.81
N TYR A 288 -9.82 1.68 18.23
CA TYR A 288 -8.65 2.11 18.99
C TYR A 288 -7.78 3.08 18.20
N ALA A 289 -7.84 4.37 18.54
CA ALA A 289 -7.18 5.44 17.78
C ALA A 289 -5.66 5.30 17.66
N GLY A 290 -5.01 4.66 18.63
CA GLY A 290 -3.57 4.43 18.66
C GLY A 290 -3.10 3.18 17.92
N SER A 291 -3.94 2.52 17.10
CA SER A 291 -3.56 1.25 16.46
C SER A 291 -3.95 1.17 15.00
N THR A 292 -3.17 0.41 14.25
CA THR A 292 -3.46 0.03 12.85
C THR A 292 -3.38 -1.47 12.67
N TRP A 293 -3.92 -1.97 11.56
CA TRP A 293 -3.86 -3.38 11.23
C TRP A 293 -2.51 -3.79 10.63
N PHE A 294 -2.20 -5.07 10.73
CA PHE A 294 -1.02 -5.68 10.12
C PHE A 294 -1.28 -7.17 9.84
N VAL A 295 -0.57 -7.72 8.86
CA VAL A 295 -0.49 -9.17 8.64
C VAL A 295 0.67 -9.71 9.48
N SER A 296 0.39 -10.73 10.29
CA SER A 296 1.39 -11.35 11.17
C SER A 296 2.29 -12.34 10.42
N THR A 297 3.36 -12.75 11.07
CA THR A 297 4.25 -13.82 10.58
C THR A 297 3.57 -15.18 10.37
N ALA A 298 2.35 -15.34 10.87
CA ALA A 298 1.52 -16.54 10.67
C ALA A 298 0.42 -16.34 9.63
N GLY A 299 0.31 -15.16 9.02
CA GLY A 299 -0.74 -14.82 8.03
C GLY A 299 -2.06 -14.35 8.64
N SER A 300 -2.13 -14.19 9.96
CA SER A 300 -3.33 -13.62 10.62
C SER A 300 -3.33 -12.11 10.51
N VAL A 301 -4.51 -11.51 10.33
CA VAL A 301 -4.68 -10.05 10.32
C VAL A 301 -5.00 -9.57 11.73
N LEU A 302 -4.07 -8.88 12.34
CA LEU A 302 -4.11 -8.41 13.73
C LEU A 302 -3.93 -6.90 13.81
N SER A 303 -4.23 -6.29 14.95
CA SER A 303 -3.93 -4.88 15.20
C SER A 303 -2.76 -4.70 16.16
N ASN A 304 -2.02 -3.60 15.99
CA ASN A 304 -0.90 -3.24 16.85
C ASN A 304 -0.79 -1.72 16.98
N ASN A 305 -0.23 -1.25 18.08
CA ASN A 305 -0.05 0.16 18.33
C ASN A 305 0.79 0.83 17.24
N ALA A 306 0.45 2.06 16.90
CA ALA A 306 1.09 2.82 15.83
C ALA A 306 2.59 3.06 16.11
N TYR A 307 2.98 3.22 17.38
CA TYR A 307 4.38 3.43 17.76
C TYR A 307 5.27 2.19 17.62
N ASN A 308 4.69 1.00 17.50
CA ASN A 308 5.49 -0.20 17.27
C ASN A 308 6.02 -0.22 15.83
N ALA A 309 7.34 -0.19 15.68
CA ALA A 309 7.97 -0.28 14.39
C ALA A 309 7.73 -1.67 13.79
N LEU A 310 7.09 -1.71 12.63
CA LEU A 310 6.88 -2.92 11.83
C LEU A 310 7.39 -2.67 10.41
N ARG A 311 7.73 -3.75 9.71
CA ARG A 311 7.98 -3.70 8.28
C ARG A 311 6.67 -3.52 7.51
N CYS A 312 6.77 -3.23 6.23
CA CYS A 312 5.62 -3.10 5.34
C CYS A 312 5.93 -3.63 3.94
N ALA A 313 4.90 -3.82 3.14
CA ALA A 313 5.00 -4.15 1.72
C ALA A 313 4.31 -3.01 0.93
N PRO A 314 5.05 -1.93 0.59
CA PRO A 314 4.47 -0.77 -0.05
C PRO A 314 3.95 -1.08 -1.45
N ALA A 315 2.84 -0.42 -1.81
CA ALA A 315 2.27 -0.43 -3.15
C ALA A 315 2.51 0.92 -3.84
N CYS A 316 2.52 0.89 -5.17
CA CYS A 316 2.61 2.08 -6.02
C CYS A 316 1.86 1.83 -7.34
N VAL A 317 1.71 2.87 -8.17
CA VAL A 317 1.02 2.75 -9.45
C VAL A 317 1.86 3.35 -10.57
N ILE A 318 2.10 2.56 -11.62
CA ILE A 318 2.56 3.06 -12.90
C ILE A 318 1.34 3.52 -13.69
N CYS A 319 1.35 4.80 -14.15
CA CYS A 319 0.24 5.38 -14.93
C CYS A 319 0.69 6.57 -15.81
#